data_57dd0b547ec13e49ca6914d4aad5034c
#
_entry.id   57dd0b547ec13e49ca6914d4aad5034c
#
_cell.length_a   1.000
_cell.length_b   1.000
_cell.length_c   1.000
_cell.angle_alpha   90.00
_cell.angle_beta   90.00
_cell.angle_gamma   90.00
#
_symmetry.space_group_name_H-M   'P 1'
#
loop_
_entity.id
_entity.type
_entity.pdbx_description
1 polymer ?
#
loop_
_entity_poly.entity_id
_entity_poly.type
_entity_poly.pdbx_seq_one_letter_code
_entity_poly.pdbx_strand_id
1 'polypeptide(L)'
;MKNSSNNLKLAERGAILSIATYLILSAVKIIAGSTLQSSSLTADGFNNVSDIVANIAVLIGLRMARKPADRDHRFGHWKIEDLASLITSFIMFFVGFDVLIETIQKIISNQETKIDPVGAVVGIISAIIMLGVYFYNKTLAKKTHSKALDAAAKDNLSDAVTSIGTSVAIIASAFNFPIVDKLAAIVITFFILKTAYDIFMESSFSLSDGFDESLLQDYKQAILEIPKITQVKSQRGRTYGSNIYLDIILEMNPDLSVFESHEIADQVEDMLMERFGVFDIDVHIEPAPIPEDEMLDNLYPNLLMREQLVEQGSQLDTLLSAEFLYISQDGRQLNKAEFQTERASKTPIKNVELLSVSQKTKLIRYEMDGVIHTSLWRRHEVWQNIFHQETRKNQSDN
;
A
#
# COMPACT_ATOMS: atom_id res chain seq x y z
N MET A 1 -8.13 16.21 15.07
CA MET A 1 -8.87 16.77 13.90
C MET A 1 -8.73 18.30 13.71
N LYS A 2 -8.97 19.18 14.69
CA LYS A 2 -8.81 20.66 14.50
C LYS A 2 -7.37 21.10 14.13
N ASN A 3 -6.34 20.50 14.69
CA ASN A 3 -4.94 20.84 14.38
C ASN A 3 -4.52 20.43 12.95
N SER A 4 -4.99 19.30 12.46
CA SER A 4 -4.69 18.82 11.10
C SER A 4 -5.29 19.77 10.03
N SER A 5 -6.54 20.20 10.18
CA SER A 5 -7.17 21.14 9.25
C SER A 5 -6.48 22.52 9.20
N ASN A 6 -5.96 22.98 10.34
CA ASN A 6 -5.19 24.25 10.39
C ASN A 6 -3.84 24.12 9.72
N ASN A 7 -3.16 22.97 9.87
CA ASN A 7 -1.88 22.71 9.22
C ASN A 7 -2.04 22.66 7.69
N LEU A 8 -3.09 22.01 7.17
CA LEU A 8 -3.39 22.00 5.74
C LEU A 8 -3.65 23.39 5.17
N LYS A 9 -4.39 24.25 5.89
CA LYS A 9 -4.61 25.64 5.48
C LYS A 9 -3.31 26.46 5.45
N LEU A 10 -2.39 26.19 6.36
CA LEU A 10 -1.08 26.83 6.35
C LEU A 10 -0.23 26.35 5.17
N ALA A 11 -0.24 25.05 4.86
CA ALA A 11 0.46 24.51 3.69
C ALA A 11 -0.08 25.11 2.38
N GLU A 12 -1.40 25.30 2.24
CA GLU A 12 -1.99 25.99 1.09
C GLU A 12 -1.44 27.39 0.84
N ARG A 13 -1.13 28.15 1.90
CA ARG A 13 -0.55 29.50 1.77
C ARG A 13 0.82 29.44 1.09
N GLY A 14 1.60 28.40 1.38
CA GLY A 14 2.88 28.19 0.71
C GLY A 14 2.73 27.92 -0.78
N ALA A 15 1.82 27.02 -1.17
CA ALA A 15 1.52 26.74 -2.56
C ALA A 15 0.98 27.98 -3.32
N ILE A 16 0.08 28.74 -2.70
CA ILE A 16 -0.45 29.99 -3.28
C ILE A 16 0.67 31.02 -3.48
N LEU A 17 1.58 31.17 -2.53
CA LEU A 17 2.73 32.06 -2.66
C LEU A 17 3.63 31.64 -3.82
N SER A 18 3.94 30.35 -3.95
CA SER A 18 4.70 29.80 -5.09
C SER A 18 4.00 30.15 -6.41
N ILE A 19 2.71 29.86 -6.56
CA ILE A 19 1.95 30.15 -7.80
C ILE A 19 2.02 31.64 -8.13
N ALA A 20 1.79 32.53 -7.17
CA ALA A 20 1.84 33.97 -7.40
C ALA A 20 3.25 34.43 -7.83
N THR A 21 4.29 33.90 -7.21
CA THR A 21 5.69 34.21 -7.54
C THR A 21 6.03 33.70 -8.93
N TYR A 22 5.68 32.47 -9.27
CA TYR A 22 5.91 31.90 -10.61
C TYR A 22 5.17 32.66 -11.70
N LEU A 23 3.93 33.12 -11.48
CA LEU A 23 3.19 33.96 -12.41
C LEU A 23 3.93 35.27 -12.71
N ILE A 24 4.46 35.94 -11.70
CA ILE A 24 5.19 37.18 -11.88
C ILE A 24 6.53 36.93 -12.58
N LEU A 25 7.29 35.92 -12.09
CA LEU A 25 8.62 35.63 -12.64
C LEU A 25 8.56 35.09 -14.06
N SER A 26 7.59 34.22 -14.40
CA SER A 26 7.42 33.74 -15.78
C SER A 26 7.13 34.87 -16.73
N ALA A 27 6.20 35.75 -16.40
CA ALA A 27 5.90 36.92 -17.22
C ALA A 27 7.13 37.84 -17.42
N VAL A 28 7.84 38.16 -16.33
CA VAL A 28 9.03 39.02 -16.38
C VAL A 28 10.15 38.35 -17.21
N LYS A 29 10.43 37.07 -16.99
CA LYS A 29 11.49 36.31 -17.68
C LYS A 29 11.17 36.15 -19.19
N ILE A 30 9.92 35.82 -19.57
CA ILE A 30 9.52 35.66 -20.96
C ILE A 30 9.60 37.01 -21.70
N ILE A 31 9.07 38.08 -21.10
CA ILE A 31 9.11 39.42 -21.72
C ILE A 31 10.58 39.89 -21.81
N ALA A 32 11.36 39.78 -20.76
CA ALA A 32 12.76 40.16 -20.76
C ALA A 32 13.59 39.30 -21.74
N GLY A 33 13.40 37.99 -21.72
CA GLY A 33 14.08 37.05 -22.63
C GLY A 33 13.82 37.35 -24.10
N SER A 34 12.57 37.63 -24.46
CA SER A 34 12.21 37.98 -25.82
C SER A 34 12.74 39.39 -26.25
N THR A 35 12.67 40.39 -25.37
CA THR A 35 13.14 41.76 -25.66
C THR A 35 14.68 41.87 -25.67
N LEU A 36 15.35 41.14 -24.77
CA LEU A 36 16.81 41.11 -24.64
C LEU A 36 17.47 40.00 -25.49
N GLN A 37 16.65 39.27 -26.24
CA GLN A 37 17.07 38.22 -27.19
C GLN A 37 17.83 37.03 -26.55
N SER A 38 17.56 36.72 -25.27
CA SER A 38 18.11 35.58 -24.62
C SER A 38 17.17 34.37 -24.66
N SER A 39 17.61 33.33 -25.36
CA SER A 39 16.85 32.05 -25.45
C SER A 39 16.82 31.32 -24.14
N SER A 40 17.91 31.35 -23.34
CA SER A 40 17.95 30.70 -22.05
C SER A 40 17.02 31.37 -21.04
N LEU A 41 16.92 32.71 -21.04
CA LEU A 41 16.00 33.42 -20.14
C LEU A 41 14.54 33.19 -20.53
N THR A 42 14.24 33.08 -21.82
CA THR A 42 12.91 32.72 -22.32
C THR A 42 12.55 31.29 -21.89
N ALA A 43 13.46 30.32 -22.06
CA ALA A 43 13.28 28.93 -21.65
C ALA A 43 13.08 28.81 -20.13
N ASP A 44 13.86 29.55 -19.33
CA ASP A 44 13.69 29.61 -17.86
C ASP A 44 12.33 30.21 -17.48
N GLY A 45 11.83 31.21 -18.23
CA GLY A 45 10.49 31.75 -18.05
C GLY A 45 9.39 30.72 -18.33
N PHE A 46 9.52 29.93 -19.37
CA PHE A 46 8.60 28.84 -19.69
C PHE A 46 8.69 27.68 -18.70
N ASN A 47 9.89 27.39 -18.16
CA ASN A 47 10.00 26.45 -17.04
C ASN A 47 9.12 26.90 -15.86
N ASN A 48 9.17 28.17 -15.47
CA ASN A 48 8.32 28.70 -14.41
C ASN A 48 6.81 28.62 -14.74
N VAL A 49 6.37 28.65 -16.01
CA VAL A 49 4.97 28.37 -16.39
C VAL A 49 4.61 26.92 -16.05
N SER A 50 5.52 25.96 -16.30
CA SER A 50 5.33 24.57 -15.93
C SER A 50 5.16 24.39 -14.42
N ASP A 51 5.96 25.13 -13.64
CA ASP A 51 5.94 25.08 -12.17
C ASP A 51 4.65 25.67 -11.57
N ILE A 52 4.02 26.65 -12.27
CA ILE A 52 2.69 27.14 -11.90
C ILE A 52 1.70 25.97 -11.87
N VAL A 53 1.72 25.15 -12.91
CA VAL A 53 0.76 24.06 -13.05
C VAL A 53 1.03 22.95 -12.04
N ALA A 54 2.30 22.62 -11.78
CA ALA A 54 2.69 21.68 -10.72
C ALA A 54 2.19 22.15 -9.34
N ASN A 55 2.39 23.44 -9.03
CA ASN A 55 1.91 24.02 -7.77
C ASN A 55 0.38 24.12 -7.68
N ILE A 56 -0.33 24.27 -8.80
CA ILE A 56 -1.80 24.17 -8.84
C ILE A 56 -2.23 22.75 -8.50
N ALA A 57 -1.57 21.69 -9.01
CA ALA A 57 -1.86 20.31 -8.65
C ALA A 57 -1.65 20.07 -7.13
N VAL A 58 -0.55 20.57 -6.55
CA VAL A 58 -0.31 20.54 -5.09
C VAL A 58 -1.43 21.26 -4.33
N LEU A 59 -1.86 22.43 -4.78
CA LEU A 59 -2.95 23.20 -4.16
C LEU A 59 -4.29 22.45 -4.22
N ILE A 60 -4.58 21.83 -5.36
CA ILE A 60 -5.77 20.98 -5.53
C ILE A 60 -5.72 19.81 -4.56
N GLY A 61 -4.61 19.07 -4.51
CA GLY A 61 -4.41 17.95 -3.60
C GLY A 61 -4.63 18.36 -2.12
N LEU A 62 -4.01 19.46 -1.67
CA LEU A 62 -4.19 20.00 -0.32
C LEU A 62 -5.65 20.41 -0.01
N ARG A 63 -6.38 20.92 -1.00
CA ARG A 63 -7.81 21.27 -0.84
C ARG A 63 -8.71 20.05 -0.85
N MET A 64 -8.44 19.11 -1.75
CA MET A 64 -9.21 17.87 -1.86
C MET A 64 -9.04 16.98 -0.63
N ALA A 65 -7.85 16.97 -0.01
CA ALA A 65 -7.60 16.28 1.27
C ALA A 65 -8.55 16.69 2.41
N ARG A 66 -9.27 17.81 2.25
CA ARG A 66 -10.27 18.30 3.22
C ARG A 66 -11.70 18.03 2.79
N LYS A 67 -11.95 17.64 1.54
CA LYS A 67 -13.31 17.40 1.06
C LYS A 67 -13.69 15.93 1.31
N PRO A 68 -14.71 15.66 2.13
CA PRO A 68 -15.16 14.30 2.39
C PRO A 68 -15.72 13.66 1.12
N ALA A 69 -15.77 12.33 1.10
CA ALA A 69 -16.49 11.57 0.10
C ALA A 69 -17.96 12.02 0.03
N ASP A 70 -18.53 12.03 -1.17
CA ASP A 70 -19.92 12.37 -1.43
C ASP A 70 -20.67 11.21 -2.11
N ARG A 71 -21.94 11.43 -2.49
CA ARG A 71 -22.78 10.38 -3.07
C ARG A 71 -22.26 9.85 -4.41
N ASP A 72 -21.66 10.72 -5.21
CA ASP A 72 -21.19 10.40 -6.55
C ASP A 72 -19.72 9.91 -6.54
N HIS A 73 -18.95 10.32 -5.51
CA HIS A 73 -17.54 9.98 -5.33
C HIS A 73 -17.30 9.38 -3.94
N ARG A 74 -17.69 8.10 -3.78
CA ARG A 74 -17.60 7.39 -2.48
C ARG A 74 -16.18 7.20 -1.97
N PHE A 75 -15.20 7.12 -2.86
CA PHE A 75 -13.77 7.08 -2.54
C PHE A 75 -13.12 8.48 -2.41
N GLY A 76 -13.93 9.55 -2.50
CA GLY A 76 -13.44 10.93 -2.51
C GLY A 76 -13.02 11.40 -3.91
N HIS A 77 -12.43 12.61 -3.96
CA HIS A 77 -12.10 13.28 -5.23
C HIS A 77 -10.58 13.28 -5.53
N TRP A 78 -9.84 12.39 -4.89
CA TRP A 78 -8.37 12.38 -4.89
C TRP A 78 -7.76 12.19 -6.29
N LYS A 79 -8.35 11.37 -7.17
CA LYS A 79 -7.90 11.15 -8.55
C LYS A 79 -7.96 12.42 -9.44
N ILE A 80 -8.63 13.48 -8.99
CA ILE A 80 -8.62 14.78 -9.69
C ILE A 80 -7.20 15.39 -9.69
N GLU A 81 -6.39 15.12 -8.66
CA GLU A 81 -4.99 15.53 -8.60
C GLU A 81 -4.19 14.88 -9.73
N ASP A 82 -4.31 13.56 -9.89
CA ASP A 82 -3.63 12.81 -10.94
C ASP A 82 -4.07 13.26 -12.34
N LEU A 83 -5.39 13.53 -12.52
CA LEU A 83 -5.92 14.03 -13.78
C LEU A 83 -5.41 15.45 -14.11
N ALA A 84 -5.33 16.33 -13.12
CA ALA A 84 -4.77 17.66 -13.28
C ALA A 84 -3.28 17.59 -13.64
N SER A 85 -2.52 16.72 -13.00
CA SER A 85 -1.11 16.47 -13.29
C SER A 85 -0.90 15.92 -14.70
N LEU A 86 -1.77 15.00 -15.15
CA LEU A 86 -1.73 14.48 -16.52
C LEU A 86 -1.97 15.59 -17.57
N ILE A 87 -2.98 16.45 -17.35
CA ILE A 87 -3.24 17.59 -18.25
C ILE A 87 -2.04 18.53 -18.25
N THR A 88 -1.45 18.77 -17.11
CA THR A 88 -0.23 19.57 -16.94
C THR A 88 0.91 19.04 -17.81
N SER A 89 1.18 17.74 -17.76
CA SER A 89 2.26 17.15 -18.54
C SER A 89 2.10 17.38 -20.03
N PHE A 90 0.88 17.34 -20.57
CA PHE A 90 0.64 17.69 -21.98
C PHE A 90 0.96 19.17 -22.29
N ILE A 91 0.55 20.09 -21.41
CA ILE A 91 0.89 21.51 -21.58
C ILE A 91 2.40 21.69 -21.58
N MET A 92 3.11 21.05 -20.64
CA MET A 92 4.57 21.10 -20.57
C MET A 92 5.25 20.53 -21.82
N PHE A 93 4.74 19.44 -22.38
CA PHE A 93 5.24 18.89 -23.66
C PHE A 93 5.11 19.92 -24.79
N PHE A 94 3.93 20.53 -24.97
CA PHE A 94 3.72 21.53 -25.97
C PHE A 94 4.68 22.71 -25.82
N VAL A 95 4.80 23.26 -24.63
CA VAL A 95 5.71 24.38 -24.33
C VAL A 95 7.17 23.96 -24.55
N GLY A 96 7.59 22.81 -24.04
CA GLY A 96 8.96 22.34 -24.22
C GLY A 96 9.33 22.10 -25.66
N PHE A 97 8.45 21.51 -26.48
CA PHE A 97 8.71 21.34 -27.92
C PHE A 97 8.75 22.67 -28.67
N ASP A 98 7.88 23.61 -28.31
CA ASP A 98 7.88 24.94 -28.95
C ASP A 98 9.21 25.68 -28.71
N VAL A 99 9.66 25.75 -27.47
CA VAL A 99 10.95 26.32 -27.06
C VAL A 99 12.12 25.62 -27.73
N LEU A 100 12.08 24.28 -27.84
CA LEU A 100 13.12 23.49 -28.50
C LEU A 100 13.23 23.82 -29.96
N ILE A 101 12.10 23.84 -30.67
CA ILE A 101 12.03 24.15 -32.13
C ILE A 101 12.54 25.56 -32.38
N GLU A 102 12.07 26.55 -31.62
CA GLU A 102 12.52 27.95 -31.74
C GLU A 102 14.02 28.08 -31.52
N THR A 103 14.56 27.41 -30.46
CA THR A 103 16.00 27.46 -30.15
C THR A 103 16.84 26.82 -31.26
N ILE A 104 16.41 25.65 -31.80
CA ILE A 104 17.08 24.99 -32.93
C ILE A 104 17.05 25.87 -34.18
N GLN A 105 15.91 26.48 -34.47
CA GLN A 105 15.81 27.41 -35.63
C GLN A 105 16.78 28.59 -35.51
N LYS A 106 16.92 29.19 -34.33
CA LYS A 106 17.89 30.25 -34.03
C LYS A 106 19.36 29.80 -34.20
N ILE A 107 19.65 28.53 -33.93
CA ILE A 107 20.99 27.96 -34.16
C ILE A 107 21.25 27.78 -35.66
N ILE A 108 20.32 27.15 -36.38
CA ILE A 108 20.45 26.83 -37.80
C ILE A 108 20.51 28.12 -38.68
N SER A 109 19.68 29.10 -38.35
CA SER A 109 19.63 30.38 -39.09
C SER A 109 20.87 31.26 -38.86
N ASN A 110 21.79 30.82 -38.00
CA ASN A 110 23.02 31.51 -37.63
C ASN A 110 22.83 33.01 -37.29
N GLN A 111 21.65 33.30 -36.69
CA GLN A 111 21.34 34.66 -36.28
C GLN A 111 22.31 35.07 -35.17
N GLU A 112 23.15 36.08 -35.52
CA GLU A 112 23.97 36.77 -34.50
C GLU A 112 23.04 37.62 -33.63
N THR A 113 22.56 37.04 -32.56
CA THR A 113 21.80 37.75 -31.52
C THR A 113 22.77 38.40 -30.56
N LYS A 114 22.77 39.74 -30.54
CA LYS A 114 23.44 40.48 -29.44
C LYS A 114 22.59 40.39 -28.22
N ILE A 115 22.99 39.51 -27.30
CA ILE A 115 22.29 39.30 -26.03
C ILE A 115 22.67 40.44 -25.10
N ASP A 116 21.65 41.13 -24.56
CA ASP A 116 21.87 42.20 -23.60
C ASP A 116 22.20 41.61 -22.20
N PRO A 117 23.35 41.98 -21.59
CA PRO A 117 23.74 41.52 -20.24
C PRO A 117 22.72 41.84 -19.13
N VAL A 118 21.81 42.79 -19.36
CA VAL A 118 20.72 43.15 -18.46
C VAL A 118 19.85 41.92 -18.12
N GLY A 119 19.72 40.98 -19.09
CA GLY A 119 19.01 39.72 -18.87
C GLY A 119 19.58 38.91 -17.69
N ALA A 120 20.90 38.94 -17.42
CA ALA A 120 21.49 38.28 -16.30
C ALA A 120 21.06 38.89 -14.95
N VAL A 121 20.80 40.19 -14.91
CA VAL A 121 20.25 40.82 -13.70
C VAL A 121 18.85 40.32 -13.41
N VAL A 122 18.03 40.13 -14.42
CA VAL A 122 16.69 39.53 -14.25
C VAL A 122 16.76 38.13 -13.70
N GLY A 123 17.69 37.29 -14.20
CA GLY A 123 17.90 35.93 -13.71
C GLY A 123 18.38 35.90 -12.25
N ILE A 124 19.35 36.78 -11.89
CA ILE A 124 19.84 36.88 -10.51
C ILE A 124 18.73 37.32 -9.53
N ILE A 125 17.94 38.34 -9.89
CA ILE A 125 16.83 38.79 -9.07
C ILE A 125 15.81 37.67 -8.91
N SER A 126 15.49 36.95 -9.99
CA SER A 126 14.61 35.79 -9.96
C SER A 126 15.12 34.70 -9.00
N ALA A 127 16.41 34.38 -9.07
CA ALA A 127 17.03 33.39 -8.17
C ALA A 127 16.91 33.81 -6.70
N ILE A 128 17.15 35.08 -6.38
CA ILE A 128 17.03 35.62 -5.01
C ILE A 128 15.59 35.49 -4.50
N ILE A 129 14.60 35.82 -5.34
CA ILE A 129 13.18 35.73 -5.02
C ILE A 129 12.83 34.25 -4.77
N MET A 130 13.23 33.32 -5.65
CA MET A 130 12.96 31.90 -5.52
C MET A 130 13.62 31.28 -4.27
N LEU A 131 14.83 31.70 -3.90
CA LEU A 131 15.45 31.32 -2.64
C LEU A 131 14.64 31.79 -1.42
N GLY A 132 14.08 33.00 -1.48
CA GLY A 132 13.15 33.49 -0.44
C GLY A 132 11.92 32.61 -0.31
N VAL A 133 11.29 32.24 -1.43
CA VAL A 133 10.13 31.33 -1.44
C VAL A 133 10.50 29.93 -0.93
N TYR A 134 11.66 29.42 -1.33
CA TYR A 134 12.19 28.15 -0.81
C TYR A 134 12.28 28.14 0.71
N PHE A 135 12.93 29.13 1.31
CA PHE A 135 13.09 29.17 2.77
C PHE A 135 11.75 29.30 3.49
N TYR A 136 10.82 30.09 2.94
CA TYR A 136 9.48 30.22 3.48
C TYR A 136 8.72 28.87 3.41
N ASN A 137 8.66 28.22 2.26
CA ASN A 137 7.97 26.95 2.06
C ASN A 137 8.60 25.82 2.86
N LYS A 138 9.93 25.76 2.93
CA LYS A 138 10.67 24.77 3.75
C LYS A 138 10.35 24.88 5.23
N THR A 139 10.27 26.12 5.73
CA THR A 139 9.92 26.37 7.14
C THR A 139 8.48 25.97 7.41
N LEU A 140 7.59 26.26 6.47
CA LEU A 140 6.17 25.95 6.57
C LEU A 140 5.91 24.47 6.45
N ALA A 141 6.57 23.76 5.53
CA ALA A 141 6.53 22.31 5.36
C ALA A 141 6.92 21.58 6.66
N LYS A 142 8.00 22.02 7.32
CA LYS A 142 8.42 21.47 8.62
C LYS A 142 7.36 21.68 9.71
N LYS A 143 6.70 22.84 9.76
CA LYS A 143 5.65 23.16 10.76
C LYS A 143 4.37 22.34 10.52
N THR A 144 4.05 22.06 9.27
CA THR A 144 2.78 21.41 8.89
C THR A 144 2.94 19.90 8.66
N HIS A 145 4.18 19.39 8.65
CA HIS A 145 4.53 18.02 8.25
C HIS A 145 4.01 17.64 6.86
N SER A 146 3.89 18.64 5.95
CA SER A 146 3.39 18.44 4.59
C SER A 146 4.51 18.00 3.66
N LYS A 147 4.46 16.75 3.19
CA LYS A 147 5.40 16.21 2.19
C LYS A 147 5.25 16.93 0.84
N ALA A 148 4.01 17.23 0.42
CA ALA A 148 3.74 17.95 -0.82
C ALA A 148 4.37 19.36 -0.81
N LEU A 149 4.26 20.09 0.30
CA LEU A 149 4.89 21.40 0.41
C LEU A 149 6.43 21.33 0.52
N ASP A 150 6.99 20.25 1.10
CA ASP A 150 8.45 20.01 1.09
C ASP A 150 8.96 19.74 -0.32
N ALA A 151 8.22 18.97 -1.13
CA ALA A 151 8.53 18.79 -2.54
C ALA A 151 8.50 20.12 -3.30
N ALA A 152 7.41 20.90 -3.18
CA ALA A 152 7.32 22.23 -3.79
C ALA A 152 8.47 23.18 -3.36
N ALA A 153 8.92 23.09 -2.10
CA ALA A 153 10.08 23.85 -1.67
C ALA A 153 11.37 23.42 -2.39
N LYS A 154 11.59 22.12 -2.60
CA LYS A 154 12.76 21.62 -3.34
C LYS A 154 12.75 22.10 -4.80
N ASP A 155 11.56 22.14 -5.42
CA ASP A 155 11.39 22.70 -6.78
C ASP A 155 11.78 24.16 -6.82
N ASN A 156 11.33 24.98 -5.85
CA ASN A 156 11.74 26.39 -5.75
C ASN A 156 13.27 26.57 -5.65
N LEU A 157 13.97 25.64 -4.96
CA LEU A 157 15.42 25.65 -4.90
C LEU A 157 16.06 25.30 -6.26
N SER A 158 15.53 24.30 -6.94
CA SER A 158 15.97 23.89 -8.28
C SER A 158 15.85 25.06 -9.27
N ASP A 159 14.74 25.80 -9.22
CA ASP A 159 14.51 26.96 -10.09
C ASP A 159 15.43 28.12 -9.79
N ALA A 160 15.77 28.35 -8.52
CA ALA A 160 16.77 29.33 -8.14
C ALA A 160 18.14 28.98 -8.75
N VAL A 161 18.54 27.71 -8.70
CA VAL A 161 19.79 27.24 -9.32
C VAL A 161 19.75 27.36 -10.84
N THR A 162 18.64 27.01 -11.48
CA THR A 162 18.42 27.16 -12.93
C THR A 162 18.55 28.64 -13.34
N SER A 163 17.92 29.56 -12.62
CA SER A 163 18.00 31.00 -12.91
C SER A 163 19.42 31.57 -12.74
N ILE A 164 20.21 31.03 -11.80
CA ILE A 164 21.65 31.35 -11.71
C ILE A 164 22.39 30.84 -12.96
N GLY A 165 22.15 29.59 -13.35
CA GLY A 165 22.74 29.00 -14.57
C GLY A 165 22.43 29.81 -15.83
N THR A 166 21.16 30.24 -15.99
CA THR A 166 20.71 31.14 -17.05
C THR A 166 21.47 32.46 -17.00
N SER A 167 21.63 33.06 -15.85
CA SER A 167 22.39 34.32 -15.69
C SER A 167 23.84 34.17 -16.11
N VAL A 168 24.49 33.07 -15.73
CA VAL A 168 25.87 32.77 -16.14
C VAL A 168 25.95 32.60 -17.68
N ALA A 169 25.00 31.91 -18.28
CA ALA A 169 24.95 31.73 -19.74
C ALA A 169 24.81 33.06 -20.48
N ILE A 170 23.96 33.98 -20.01
CA ILE A 170 23.79 35.32 -20.55
C ILE A 170 25.09 36.14 -20.44
N ILE A 171 25.73 36.12 -19.29
CA ILE A 171 27.02 36.81 -19.07
C ILE A 171 28.08 36.25 -20.02
N ALA A 172 28.22 34.94 -20.15
CA ALA A 172 29.16 34.31 -21.07
C ALA A 172 28.90 34.74 -22.52
N SER A 173 27.62 34.82 -22.93
CA SER A 173 27.23 35.29 -24.25
C SER A 173 27.61 36.73 -24.49
N ALA A 174 27.54 37.61 -23.50
CA ALA A 174 27.97 39.00 -23.59
C ALA A 174 29.50 39.15 -23.80
N PHE A 175 30.29 38.14 -23.46
CA PHE A 175 31.73 38.05 -23.73
C PHE A 175 32.05 37.40 -25.10
N ASN A 176 31.19 37.54 -26.11
CA ASN A 176 31.32 36.96 -27.46
C ASN A 176 31.23 35.44 -27.56
N PHE A 177 30.49 34.80 -26.66
CA PHE A 177 30.16 33.38 -26.74
C PHE A 177 28.63 33.15 -26.83
N PRO A 178 27.92 33.65 -27.88
CA PRO A 178 26.45 33.62 -27.99
C PRO A 178 25.88 32.20 -28.07
N ILE A 179 26.71 31.21 -28.40
CA ILE A 179 26.33 29.82 -28.45
C ILE A 179 25.99 29.25 -27.05
N VAL A 180 26.59 29.83 -25.99
CA VAL A 180 26.38 29.35 -24.60
C VAL A 180 24.93 29.58 -24.16
N ASP A 181 24.32 30.71 -24.47
CA ASP A 181 22.90 30.97 -24.17
C ASP A 181 21.96 29.97 -24.89
N LYS A 182 22.24 29.69 -26.18
CA LYS A 182 21.45 28.73 -26.97
C LYS A 182 21.60 27.30 -26.43
N LEU A 183 22.80 26.90 -26.03
CA LEU A 183 23.06 25.61 -25.41
C LEU A 183 22.36 25.48 -24.02
N ALA A 184 22.43 26.55 -23.22
CA ALA A 184 21.72 26.60 -21.95
C ALA A 184 20.20 26.46 -22.17
N ALA A 185 19.62 27.11 -23.15
CA ALA A 185 18.22 26.96 -23.49
C ALA A 185 17.84 25.54 -23.90
N ILE A 186 18.69 24.84 -24.67
CA ILE A 186 18.47 23.41 -25.00
C ILE A 186 18.49 22.54 -23.74
N VAL A 187 19.46 22.78 -22.89
CA VAL A 187 19.56 21.98 -21.62
C VAL A 187 18.34 22.20 -20.74
N ILE A 188 17.90 23.45 -20.54
CA ILE A 188 16.69 23.77 -19.77
C ILE A 188 15.48 23.10 -20.40
N THR A 189 15.31 23.22 -21.71
CA THR A 189 14.19 22.60 -22.42
C THR A 189 14.18 21.08 -22.32
N PHE A 190 15.36 20.44 -22.34
CA PHE A 190 15.46 19.00 -22.10
C PHE A 190 14.97 18.62 -20.71
N PHE A 191 15.28 19.41 -19.68
CA PHE A 191 14.75 19.20 -18.33
C PHE A 191 13.22 19.39 -18.28
N ILE A 192 12.67 20.41 -18.94
CA ILE A 192 11.21 20.61 -19.06
C ILE A 192 10.53 19.38 -19.66
N LEU A 193 11.03 18.88 -20.79
CA LEU A 193 10.49 17.70 -21.46
C LEU A 193 10.63 16.43 -20.62
N LYS A 194 11.75 16.27 -19.92
CA LYS A 194 11.96 15.16 -18.99
C LYS A 194 10.97 15.20 -17.84
N THR A 195 10.79 16.37 -17.21
CA THR A 195 9.82 16.55 -16.13
C THR A 195 8.39 16.27 -16.61
N ALA A 196 8.03 16.75 -17.82
CA ALA A 196 6.75 16.46 -18.43
C ALA A 196 6.53 14.95 -18.61
N TYR A 197 7.55 14.23 -19.07
CA TYR A 197 7.51 12.78 -19.21
C TYR A 197 7.35 12.07 -17.86
N ASP A 198 8.11 12.47 -16.86
CA ASP A 198 8.06 11.88 -15.52
C ASP A 198 6.65 12.06 -14.90
N ILE A 199 6.09 13.27 -14.98
CA ILE A 199 4.72 13.57 -14.51
C ILE A 199 3.67 12.77 -15.30
N PHE A 200 3.83 12.67 -16.62
CA PHE A 200 2.93 11.87 -17.47
C PHE A 200 2.91 10.41 -17.05
N MET A 201 4.10 9.82 -16.86
CA MET A 201 4.24 8.42 -16.47
C MET A 201 3.68 8.16 -15.08
N GLU A 202 3.99 9.01 -14.10
CA GLU A 202 3.49 8.90 -12.74
C GLU A 202 1.96 9.01 -12.66
N SER A 203 1.40 10.04 -13.32
CA SER A 203 -0.05 10.24 -13.36
C SER A 203 -0.77 9.11 -14.10
N SER A 204 -0.21 8.63 -15.21
CA SER A 204 -0.76 7.52 -15.98
C SER A 204 -0.72 6.22 -15.17
N PHE A 205 0.38 5.97 -14.43
CA PHE A 205 0.54 4.81 -13.55
C PHE A 205 -0.50 4.83 -12.43
N SER A 206 -0.68 5.97 -11.74
CA SER A 206 -1.69 6.13 -10.69
C SER A 206 -3.12 5.98 -11.23
N LEU A 207 -3.44 6.61 -12.37
CA LEU A 207 -4.78 6.54 -12.96
C LEU A 207 -5.15 5.13 -13.48
N SER A 208 -4.14 4.33 -13.85
CA SER A 208 -4.31 2.92 -14.26
C SER A 208 -4.24 1.93 -13.11
N ASP A 209 -4.37 2.39 -11.87
CA ASP A 209 -4.30 1.60 -10.64
C ASP A 209 -2.93 0.87 -10.48
N GLY A 210 -1.86 1.46 -11.00
CA GLY A 210 -0.50 1.00 -10.76
C GLY A 210 -0.09 1.16 -9.30
N PHE A 211 0.68 0.20 -8.79
CA PHE A 211 1.18 0.22 -7.41
C PHE A 211 2.59 -0.35 -7.32
N ASP A 212 3.38 0.13 -6.36
CA ASP A 212 4.76 -0.31 -6.18
C ASP A 212 4.81 -1.71 -5.55
N GLU A 213 5.36 -2.67 -6.30
CA GLU A 213 5.52 -4.05 -5.85
C GLU A 213 6.41 -4.18 -4.61
N SER A 214 7.40 -3.30 -4.44
CA SER A 214 8.28 -3.33 -3.27
C SER A 214 7.52 -3.02 -1.98
N LEU A 215 6.57 -2.07 -2.02
CA LEU A 215 5.71 -1.77 -0.89
C LEU A 215 4.78 -2.94 -0.54
N LEU A 216 4.24 -3.64 -1.56
CA LEU A 216 3.42 -4.83 -1.32
C LEU A 216 4.22 -5.93 -0.63
N GLN A 217 5.49 -6.11 -0.96
CA GLN A 217 6.35 -7.09 -0.29
C GLN A 217 6.61 -6.71 1.18
N ASP A 218 6.83 -5.42 1.46
CA ASP A 218 6.99 -4.93 2.84
C ASP A 218 5.72 -5.16 3.67
N TYR A 219 4.54 -4.89 3.10
CA TYR A 219 3.26 -5.15 3.75
C TYR A 219 3.07 -6.65 4.02
N LYS A 220 3.35 -7.49 3.03
CA LYS A 220 3.27 -8.95 3.17
C LYS A 220 4.14 -9.48 4.30
N GLN A 221 5.37 -9.00 4.41
CA GLN A 221 6.28 -9.41 5.49
C GLN A 221 5.73 -9.02 6.86
N ALA A 222 5.23 -7.78 7.00
CA ALA A 222 4.65 -7.31 8.24
C ALA A 222 3.38 -8.07 8.64
N ILE A 223 2.52 -8.42 7.68
CA ILE A 223 1.31 -9.21 7.91
C ILE A 223 1.65 -10.61 8.42
N LEU A 224 2.67 -11.24 7.85
CA LEU A 224 3.10 -12.59 8.24
C LEU A 224 3.76 -12.65 9.63
N GLU A 225 4.10 -11.51 10.25
CA GLU A 225 4.52 -11.44 11.66
C GLU A 225 3.34 -11.67 12.63
N ILE A 226 2.08 -11.53 12.16
CA ILE A 226 0.89 -11.70 13.01
C ILE A 226 0.56 -13.19 13.14
N PRO A 227 0.44 -13.71 14.38
CA PRO A 227 0.14 -15.13 14.61
C PRO A 227 -1.20 -15.56 14.00
N LYS A 228 -1.30 -16.85 13.63
CA LYS A 228 -2.49 -17.49 13.04
C LYS A 228 -2.79 -17.13 11.58
N ILE A 229 -2.06 -16.20 10.96
CA ILE A 229 -2.08 -16.00 9.53
C ILE A 229 -1.15 -17.04 8.90
N THR A 230 -1.71 -17.85 8.01
CA THR A 230 -0.95 -18.90 7.33
C THR A 230 -0.24 -18.35 6.09
N GLN A 231 -0.95 -17.52 5.33
CA GLN A 231 -0.45 -16.99 4.06
C GLN A 231 -1.21 -15.72 3.66
N VAL A 232 -0.50 -14.81 2.97
CA VAL A 232 -1.12 -13.76 2.17
C VAL A 232 -1.29 -14.30 0.76
N LYS A 233 -2.52 -14.69 0.42
CA LYS A 233 -2.85 -15.34 -0.87
C LYS A 233 -2.81 -14.36 -2.03
N SER A 234 -3.32 -13.16 -1.81
CA SER A 234 -3.36 -12.08 -2.79
C SER A 234 -3.33 -10.73 -2.09
N GLN A 235 -2.68 -9.78 -2.71
CA GLN A 235 -2.71 -8.39 -2.30
C GLN A 235 -2.70 -7.49 -3.52
N ARG A 236 -3.47 -6.42 -3.47
CA ARG A 236 -3.52 -5.39 -4.51
C ARG A 236 -3.53 -4.04 -3.84
N GLY A 237 -2.68 -3.14 -4.35
CA GLY A 237 -2.65 -1.76 -3.90
C GLY A 237 -3.11 -0.84 -5.03
N ARG A 238 -3.68 0.29 -4.66
CA ARG A 238 -3.97 1.41 -5.56
C ARG A 238 -3.84 2.71 -4.80
N THR A 239 -3.54 3.77 -5.51
CA THR A 239 -3.45 5.11 -4.92
C THR A 239 -4.56 6.00 -5.44
N TYR A 240 -5.10 6.83 -4.56
CA TYR A 240 -5.98 7.93 -4.90
C TYR A 240 -5.33 9.22 -4.37
N GLY A 241 -4.53 9.90 -5.23
CA GLY A 241 -3.61 10.94 -4.80
C GLY A 241 -2.59 10.38 -3.80
N SER A 242 -2.51 10.93 -2.60
CA SER A 242 -1.60 10.47 -1.54
C SER A 242 -2.17 9.32 -0.67
N ASN A 243 -3.40 8.87 -0.92
CA ASN A 243 -4.06 7.85 -0.10
C ASN A 243 -3.88 6.47 -0.71
N ILE A 244 -3.40 5.53 0.08
CA ILE A 244 -3.20 4.14 -0.29
C ILE A 244 -4.42 3.33 0.12
N TYR A 245 -4.97 2.57 -0.83
CA TYR A 245 -6.04 1.59 -0.63
C TYR A 245 -5.49 0.20 -0.91
N LEU A 246 -5.77 -0.76 -0.03
CA LEU A 246 -5.32 -2.13 -0.15
C LEU A 246 -6.50 -3.11 -0.13
N ASP A 247 -6.50 -4.06 -1.05
CA ASP A 247 -7.35 -5.24 -1.03
C ASP A 247 -6.46 -6.45 -0.74
N ILE A 248 -6.72 -7.18 0.36
CA ILE A 248 -5.87 -8.27 0.83
C ILE A 248 -6.71 -9.52 1.03
N ILE A 249 -6.23 -10.67 0.56
CA ILE A 249 -6.80 -11.99 0.85
C ILE A 249 -5.85 -12.74 1.76
N LEU A 250 -6.31 -13.05 2.97
CA LEU A 250 -5.56 -13.79 3.97
C LEU A 250 -6.05 -15.23 4.08
N GLU A 251 -5.14 -16.17 4.10
CA GLU A 251 -5.44 -17.54 4.54
C GLU A 251 -5.11 -17.68 6.02
N MET A 252 -6.08 -18.18 6.77
CA MET A 252 -5.99 -18.38 8.22
C MET A 252 -6.33 -19.80 8.60
N ASN A 253 -5.95 -20.20 9.82
CA ASN A 253 -6.32 -21.50 10.36
C ASN A 253 -7.84 -21.73 10.23
N PRO A 254 -8.29 -22.82 9.57
CA PRO A 254 -9.71 -23.11 9.32
C PRO A 254 -10.51 -23.34 10.62
N ASP A 255 -9.84 -23.52 11.74
CA ASP A 255 -10.48 -23.76 13.05
C ASP A 255 -10.86 -22.47 13.81
N LEU A 256 -10.46 -21.31 13.31
CA LEU A 256 -10.86 -20.04 13.90
C LEU A 256 -12.38 -19.81 13.73
N SER A 257 -13.00 -19.27 14.78
CA SER A 257 -14.34 -18.72 14.67
C SER A 257 -14.34 -17.46 13.83
N VAL A 258 -15.49 -17.06 13.30
CA VAL A 258 -15.65 -15.79 12.56
C VAL A 258 -15.19 -14.61 13.42
N PHE A 259 -15.48 -14.65 14.72
CA PHE A 259 -15.07 -13.59 15.66
C PHE A 259 -13.53 -13.50 15.77
N GLU A 260 -12.86 -14.63 16.01
CA GLU A 260 -11.38 -14.66 16.13
C GLU A 260 -10.69 -14.26 14.84
N SER A 261 -11.21 -14.69 13.68
CA SER A 261 -10.63 -14.32 12.40
C SER A 261 -10.81 -12.83 12.08
N HIS A 262 -11.93 -12.23 12.52
CA HIS A 262 -12.17 -10.80 12.38
C HIS A 262 -11.24 -9.97 13.29
N GLU A 263 -11.03 -10.39 14.55
CA GLU A 263 -10.05 -9.73 15.43
C GLU A 263 -8.63 -9.70 14.83
N ILE A 264 -8.24 -10.77 14.11
CA ILE A 264 -6.94 -10.81 13.41
C ILE A 264 -6.94 -9.87 12.20
N ALA A 265 -8.04 -9.79 11.45
CA ALA A 265 -8.17 -8.84 10.35
C ALA A 265 -8.05 -7.39 10.85
N ASP A 266 -8.74 -7.04 11.94
CA ASP A 266 -8.64 -5.72 12.57
C ASP A 266 -7.19 -5.39 13.00
N GLN A 267 -6.44 -6.37 13.54
CA GLN A 267 -5.02 -6.20 13.88
C GLN A 267 -4.16 -5.92 12.64
N VAL A 268 -4.44 -6.57 11.50
CA VAL A 268 -3.76 -6.30 10.23
C VAL A 268 -4.05 -4.88 9.75
N GLU A 269 -5.31 -4.46 9.78
CA GLU A 269 -5.72 -3.12 9.37
C GLU A 269 -5.05 -2.04 10.24
N ASP A 270 -5.15 -2.16 11.56
CA ASP A 270 -4.54 -1.22 12.51
C ASP A 270 -3.01 -1.13 12.30
N MET A 271 -2.33 -2.27 12.17
CA MET A 271 -0.88 -2.32 11.96
C MET A 271 -0.48 -1.64 10.65
N LEU A 272 -1.19 -1.89 9.54
CA LEU A 272 -0.90 -1.28 8.25
C LEU A 272 -1.19 0.23 8.24
N MET A 273 -2.26 0.66 8.90
CA MET A 273 -2.59 2.07 9.07
C MET A 273 -1.54 2.80 9.91
N GLU A 274 -1.13 2.23 11.04
CA GLU A 274 -0.20 2.88 11.98
C GLU A 274 1.24 2.86 11.48
N ARG A 275 1.72 1.71 10.99
CA ARG A 275 3.13 1.53 10.62
C ARG A 275 3.47 2.07 9.23
N PHE A 276 2.54 1.95 8.27
CA PHE A 276 2.78 2.28 6.86
C PHE A 276 1.93 3.46 6.35
N GLY A 277 0.96 3.93 7.13
CA GLY A 277 0.10 5.06 6.76
C GLY A 277 -0.89 4.72 5.65
N VAL A 278 -1.28 3.46 5.52
CA VAL A 278 -2.34 3.03 4.61
C VAL A 278 -3.65 3.71 5.01
N PHE A 279 -4.42 4.16 4.04
CA PHE A 279 -5.63 4.95 4.29
C PHE A 279 -6.86 4.09 4.53
N ASP A 280 -7.01 3.01 3.75
CA ASP A 280 -8.17 2.12 3.82
C ASP A 280 -7.79 0.72 3.34
N ILE A 281 -8.31 -0.31 3.99
CA ILE A 281 -7.92 -1.69 3.75
C ILE A 281 -9.18 -2.55 3.76
N ASP A 282 -9.31 -3.41 2.76
CA ASP A 282 -10.33 -4.46 2.70
C ASP A 282 -9.66 -5.82 2.86
N VAL A 283 -9.95 -6.51 3.96
CA VAL A 283 -9.39 -7.82 4.27
C VAL A 283 -10.44 -8.90 4.05
N HIS A 284 -10.21 -9.70 3.01
CA HIS A 284 -10.96 -10.92 2.78
C HIS A 284 -10.26 -12.12 3.41
N ILE A 285 -11.00 -12.93 4.18
CA ILE A 285 -10.46 -14.08 4.91
C ILE A 285 -10.90 -15.37 4.22
N GLU A 286 -9.92 -16.23 3.93
CA GLU A 286 -10.16 -17.59 3.43
C GLU A 286 -9.57 -18.62 4.42
N PRO A 287 -10.21 -19.79 4.58
CA PRO A 287 -9.63 -20.86 5.37
C PRO A 287 -8.42 -21.46 4.64
N ALA A 288 -7.33 -21.70 5.36
CA ALA A 288 -6.20 -22.44 4.82
C ALA A 288 -6.62 -23.86 4.39
N PRO A 289 -5.97 -24.45 3.38
CA PRO A 289 -6.28 -25.80 2.93
C PRO A 289 -6.22 -26.81 4.08
N ILE A 290 -7.23 -27.66 4.17
CA ILE A 290 -7.25 -28.79 5.11
C ILE A 290 -6.32 -29.87 4.56
N PRO A 291 -5.42 -30.47 5.37
CA PRO A 291 -4.59 -31.58 4.96
C PRO A 291 -5.41 -32.72 4.32
N GLU A 292 -4.84 -33.43 3.33
CA GLU A 292 -5.56 -34.49 2.61
C GLU A 292 -6.09 -35.61 3.50
N ASP A 293 -5.35 -35.94 4.58
CA ASP A 293 -5.75 -36.94 5.57
C ASP A 293 -6.89 -36.47 6.48
N GLU A 294 -7.21 -35.18 6.47
CA GLU A 294 -8.34 -34.57 7.19
C GLU A 294 -9.52 -34.19 6.29
N MET A 295 -9.41 -34.38 4.98
CA MET A 295 -10.56 -34.23 4.05
C MET A 295 -11.64 -35.28 4.37
N LEU A 296 -12.91 -34.91 4.14
CA LEU A 296 -14.08 -35.73 4.51
C LEU A 296 -13.98 -37.18 4.02
N ASP A 297 -13.41 -37.42 2.85
CA ASP A 297 -13.28 -38.76 2.25
C ASP A 297 -12.21 -39.63 2.93
N ASN A 298 -11.20 -39.01 3.52
CA ASN A 298 -10.09 -39.69 4.23
C ASN A 298 -10.27 -39.64 5.75
N LEU A 299 -11.11 -38.76 6.27
CA LEU A 299 -11.28 -38.52 7.70
C LEU A 299 -11.84 -39.76 8.42
N TYR A 300 -12.84 -40.44 7.82
CA TYR A 300 -13.46 -41.60 8.45
C TYR A 300 -12.46 -42.75 8.65
N PRO A 301 -11.72 -43.22 7.64
CA PRO A 301 -10.68 -44.24 7.84
C PRO A 301 -9.61 -43.81 8.85
N ASN A 302 -9.19 -42.55 8.83
CA ASN A 302 -8.19 -42.00 9.74
C ASN A 302 -8.68 -41.97 11.20
N LEU A 303 -9.90 -41.52 11.45
CA LEU A 303 -10.48 -41.52 12.80
C LEU A 303 -10.70 -42.96 13.31
N LEU A 304 -11.13 -43.87 12.45
CA LEU A 304 -11.28 -45.26 12.79
C LEU A 304 -9.93 -45.91 13.20
N MET A 305 -8.88 -45.63 12.41
CA MET A 305 -7.53 -46.08 12.72
C MET A 305 -7.05 -45.52 14.07
N ARG A 306 -7.26 -44.25 14.31
CA ARG A 306 -6.91 -43.56 15.58
C ARG A 306 -7.69 -44.14 16.77
N GLU A 307 -8.98 -44.44 16.60
CA GLU A 307 -9.82 -45.09 17.60
C GLU A 307 -9.29 -46.51 17.92
N GLN A 308 -8.89 -47.27 16.92
CA GLN A 308 -8.29 -48.59 17.12
C GLN A 308 -6.98 -48.49 17.90
N LEU A 309 -6.15 -47.45 17.64
CA LEU A 309 -4.92 -47.21 18.42
C LEU A 309 -5.21 -46.84 19.89
N VAL A 310 -6.26 -46.03 20.15
CA VAL A 310 -6.71 -45.71 21.50
C VAL A 310 -7.11 -46.97 22.25
N GLU A 311 -7.90 -47.86 21.65
CA GLU A 311 -8.31 -49.14 22.24
C GLU A 311 -7.11 -50.09 22.51
N GLN A 312 -6.09 -50.03 21.66
CA GLN A 312 -4.83 -50.78 21.83
C GLN A 312 -3.88 -50.18 22.88
N GLY A 313 -4.23 -49.02 23.45
CA GLY A 313 -3.35 -48.30 24.38
C GLY A 313 -2.13 -47.70 23.72
N SER A 314 -2.18 -47.46 22.37
CA SER A 314 -1.05 -46.95 21.58
C SER A 314 -1.22 -45.46 21.29
N GLN A 315 -0.12 -44.70 21.33
CA GLN A 315 -0.05 -43.26 21.02
C GLN A 315 -1.03 -42.41 21.86
N LEU A 316 -1.40 -42.82 23.06
CA LEU A 316 -2.38 -42.14 23.91
C LEU A 316 -2.00 -40.69 24.21
N ASP A 317 -0.70 -40.38 24.32
CA ASP A 317 -0.22 -39.02 24.61
C ASP A 317 -0.63 -38.01 23.54
N THR A 318 -0.66 -38.42 22.29
CA THR A 318 -0.99 -37.59 21.14
C THR A 318 -2.46 -37.64 20.76
N LEU A 319 -3.09 -38.81 20.91
CA LEU A 319 -4.47 -39.06 20.51
C LEU A 319 -5.51 -38.58 21.52
N LEU A 320 -5.18 -38.55 22.81
CA LEU A 320 -6.08 -38.07 23.87
C LEU A 320 -5.81 -36.60 24.18
N SER A 321 -6.89 -35.83 24.28
CA SER A 321 -6.82 -34.44 24.74
C SER A 321 -6.38 -34.34 26.21
N ALA A 322 -5.87 -33.19 26.63
CA ALA A 322 -5.64 -32.89 28.03
C ALA A 322 -6.93 -32.95 28.88
N GLU A 323 -8.07 -32.65 28.27
CA GLU A 323 -9.40 -32.66 28.89
C GLU A 323 -10.12 -34.00 28.75
N PHE A 324 -9.42 -35.05 28.31
CA PHE A 324 -10.03 -36.35 28.05
C PHE A 324 -10.72 -36.93 29.28
N LEU A 325 -11.95 -37.39 29.09
CA LEU A 325 -12.77 -38.06 30.07
C LEU A 325 -13.21 -39.43 29.56
N TYR A 326 -12.91 -40.48 30.30
CA TYR A 326 -13.42 -41.83 30.06
C TYR A 326 -14.48 -42.21 31.12
N ILE A 327 -15.55 -42.86 30.66
CA ILE A 327 -16.58 -43.44 31.56
C ILE A 327 -16.71 -44.93 31.26
N SER A 328 -16.42 -45.76 32.26
CA SER A 328 -16.54 -47.22 32.16
C SER A 328 -17.99 -47.69 32.29
N GLN A 329 -18.24 -49.00 32.00
CA GLN A 329 -19.57 -49.61 32.08
C GLN A 329 -20.21 -49.57 33.48
N ASP A 330 -19.41 -49.52 34.52
CA ASP A 330 -19.82 -49.41 35.93
C ASP A 330 -19.91 -47.97 36.42
N GLY A 331 -19.69 -46.99 35.55
CA GLY A 331 -19.82 -45.56 35.84
C GLY A 331 -18.56 -44.93 36.46
N ARG A 332 -17.43 -45.62 36.52
CA ARG A 332 -16.17 -44.99 36.95
C ARG A 332 -15.71 -43.97 35.92
N GLN A 333 -15.22 -42.85 36.40
CA GLN A 333 -14.66 -41.80 35.57
C GLN A 333 -13.14 -41.81 35.70
N LEU A 334 -12.43 -41.81 34.57
CA LEU A 334 -10.98 -41.76 34.49
C LEU A 334 -10.55 -40.58 33.65
N ASN A 335 -9.53 -39.87 34.10
CA ASN A 335 -8.85 -38.86 33.28
C ASN A 335 -7.81 -39.51 32.35
N LYS A 336 -7.15 -38.70 31.51
CA LYS A 336 -6.13 -39.17 30.58
C LYS A 336 -5.05 -40.01 31.21
N ALA A 337 -4.48 -39.56 32.34
CA ALA A 337 -3.36 -40.24 33.02
C ALA A 337 -3.78 -41.59 33.60
N GLU A 338 -4.97 -41.67 34.20
CA GLU A 338 -5.55 -42.90 34.76
C GLU A 338 -5.89 -43.88 33.64
N PHE A 339 -6.48 -43.41 32.54
CA PHE A 339 -6.84 -44.26 31.39
C PHE A 339 -5.61 -44.88 30.73
N GLN A 340 -4.48 -44.16 30.63
CA GLN A 340 -3.23 -44.66 30.08
C GLN A 340 -2.65 -45.88 30.80
N THR A 341 -2.98 -46.06 32.08
CA THR A 341 -2.46 -47.16 32.92
C THR A 341 -3.31 -48.42 32.87
N GLU A 342 -4.56 -48.36 32.44
CA GLU A 342 -5.53 -49.44 32.61
C GLU A 342 -5.85 -50.26 31.33
N ARG A 343 -5.42 -49.83 30.13
CA ARG A 343 -5.99 -50.44 28.90
C ARG A 343 -5.01 -50.89 27.83
N ALA A 344 -5.25 -52.10 27.30
CA ALA A 344 -4.82 -52.57 26.00
C ALA A 344 -5.76 -53.69 25.53
N SER A 345 -6.70 -53.43 24.63
CA SER A 345 -7.49 -54.45 23.96
C SER A 345 -6.99 -54.68 22.53
N LYS A 346 -6.90 -55.93 22.11
CA LYS A 346 -6.57 -56.31 20.72
C LYS A 346 -7.78 -56.68 19.90
N THR A 347 -8.99 -56.53 20.46
CA THR A 347 -10.23 -56.90 19.78
C THR A 347 -10.54 -55.89 18.64
N PRO A 348 -10.92 -56.36 17.44
CA PRO A 348 -11.26 -55.48 16.38
C PRO A 348 -12.60 -54.74 16.63
N ILE A 349 -12.65 -53.49 16.25
CA ILE A 349 -13.84 -52.67 16.27
C ILE A 349 -14.84 -53.17 15.22
N LYS A 350 -16.13 -53.25 15.58
CA LYS A 350 -17.24 -53.71 14.70
C LYS A 350 -18.39 -52.71 14.75
N ASN A 351 -19.29 -52.79 13.75
CA ASN A 351 -20.52 -52.01 13.68
C ASN A 351 -20.31 -50.51 13.91
N VAL A 352 -19.40 -49.92 13.13
CA VAL A 352 -18.99 -48.52 13.34
C VAL A 352 -19.99 -47.57 12.71
N GLU A 353 -20.44 -46.60 13.47
CA GLU A 353 -21.27 -45.48 13.04
C GLU A 353 -20.49 -44.16 13.27
N LEU A 354 -20.37 -43.31 12.26
CA LEU A 354 -19.83 -41.98 12.38
C LEU A 354 -20.95 -40.96 12.32
N LEU A 355 -21.09 -40.14 13.35
CA LEU A 355 -22.04 -39.04 13.42
C LEU A 355 -21.26 -37.71 13.40
N SER A 356 -21.57 -36.87 12.42
CA SER A 356 -20.97 -35.55 12.31
C SER A 356 -21.73 -34.55 13.17
N VAL A 357 -21.18 -34.21 14.34
CA VAL A 357 -21.76 -33.23 15.26
C VAL A 357 -21.53 -31.80 14.76
N SER A 358 -20.31 -31.53 14.27
CA SER A 358 -19.91 -30.29 13.63
C SER A 358 -18.72 -30.54 12.70
N GLN A 359 -18.24 -29.50 12.00
CA GLN A 359 -17.00 -29.62 11.22
C GLN A 359 -15.81 -30.03 12.07
N LYS A 360 -15.75 -29.55 13.32
CA LYS A 360 -14.64 -29.77 14.28
C LYS A 360 -14.88 -30.89 15.26
N THR A 361 -16.06 -31.53 15.25
CA THR A 361 -16.44 -32.53 16.26
C THR A 361 -17.16 -33.69 15.60
N LYS A 362 -16.60 -34.89 15.81
CA LYS A 362 -17.15 -36.15 15.29
C LYS A 362 -17.41 -37.10 16.44
N LEU A 363 -18.54 -37.79 16.40
CA LEU A 363 -18.86 -38.85 17.34
C LEU A 363 -18.75 -40.19 16.62
N ILE A 364 -17.94 -41.10 17.16
CA ILE A 364 -17.79 -42.48 16.69
C ILE A 364 -18.49 -43.39 17.67
N ARG A 365 -19.36 -44.22 17.18
CA ARG A 365 -20.01 -45.29 17.94
C ARG A 365 -19.67 -46.63 17.32
N TYR A 366 -19.30 -47.62 18.15
CA TYR A 366 -18.92 -48.93 17.67
C TYR A 366 -19.19 -50.02 18.74
N GLU A 367 -19.11 -51.26 18.33
CA GLU A 367 -19.17 -52.40 19.21
C GLU A 367 -17.82 -53.12 19.32
N MET A 368 -17.47 -53.50 20.55
CA MET A 368 -16.31 -54.31 20.87
C MET A 368 -16.60 -55.17 22.10
N ASP A 369 -16.34 -56.47 22.05
CA ASP A 369 -16.57 -57.41 23.13
C ASP A 369 -18.03 -57.43 23.72
N GLY A 370 -19.02 -57.10 22.86
CA GLY A 370 -20.43 -57.05 23.27
C GLY A 370 -20.81 -55.77 24.02
N VAL A 371 -19.94 -54.78 24.02
CA VAL A 371 -20.12 -53.46 24.61
C VAL A 371 -20.23 -52.42 23.52
N ILE A 372 -21.08 -51.42 23.76
CA ILE A 372 -21.18 -50.25 22.89
C ILE A 372 -20.21 -49.19 23.40
N HIS A 373 -19.33 -48.75 22.53
CA HIS A 373 -18.39 -47.65 22.77
C HIS A 373 -18.85 -46.41 22.02
N THR A 374 -18.70 -45.27 22.69
CA THR A 374 -19.01 -43.97 22.12
C THR A 374 -17.86 -43.00 22.39
N SER A 375 -17.22 -42.50 21.35
CA SER A 375 -16.09 -41.60 21.43
C SER A 375 -16.40 -40.29 20.75
N LEU A 376 -15.97 -39.19 21.37
CA LEU A 376 -16.08 -37.85 20.81
C LEU A 376 -14.70 -37.32 20.47
N TRP A 377 -14.49 -37.09 19.18
CA TRP A 377 -13.26 -36.53 18.64
C TRP A 377 -13.45 -35.03 18.29
N ARG A 378 -12.51 -34.23 18.74
CA ARG A 378 -12.49 -32.79 18.47
C ARG A 378 -11.17 -32.40 17.80
N ARG A 379 -11.27 -31.51 16.82
CA ARG A 379 -10.11 -30.92 16.15
C ARG A 379 -9.86 -29.51 16.66
N HIS A 380 -8.66 -29.25 17.22
CA HIS A 380 -8.08 -27.91 17.40
C HIS A 380 -7.04 -27.63 16.33
N GLU A 381 -5.89 -28.24 16.39
CA GLU A 381 -4.87 -28.32 15.34
C GLU A 381 -4.82 -29.72 14.76
N VAL A 382 -5.01 -30.72 15.60
CA VAL A 382 -5.11 -32.15 15.27
C VAL A 382 -6.34 -32.74 15.90
N TRP A 383 -6.80 -33.88 15.35
CA TRP A 383 -7.91 -34.62 15.92
C TRP A 383 -7.50 -35.34 17.18
N GLN A 384 -8.16 -35.03 18.30
CA GLN A 384 -7.97 -35.68 19.59
C GLN A 384 -9.28 -36.17 20.14
N ASN A 385 -9.23 -37.35 20.82
CA ASN A 385 -10.36 -37.88 21.57
C ASN A 385 -10.50 -37.07 22.88
N ILE A 386 -11.69 -36.52 23.11
CA ILE A 386 -12.00 -35.69 24.28
C ILE A 386 -12.93 -36.44 25.26
N PHE A 387 -13.62 -37.45 24.74
CA PHE A 387 -14.57 -38.22 25.57
C PHE A 387 -14.71 -39.62 25.02
N HIS A 388 -14.75 -40.63 25.92
CA HIS A 388 -15.00 -42.00 25.58
C HIS A 388 -15.90 -42.63 26.66
N GLN A 389 -16.97 -43.31 26.23
CA GLN A 389 -17.91 -43.99 27.15
C GLN A 389 -18.20 -45.40 26.68
N GLU A 390 -18.28 -46.33 27.65
CA GLU A 390 -18.76 -47.67 27.44
C GLU A 390 -20.18 -47.83 27.97
N THR A 391 -21.00 -48.58 27.21
CA THR A 391 -22.38 -48.85 27.60
C THR A 391 -22.71 -50.31 27.36
N ARG A 392 -23.27 -51.00 28.34
CA ARG A 392 -23.70 -52.40 28.20
C ARG A 392 -24.86 -52.48 27.18
N LYS A 393 -24.77 -53.46 26.31
CA LYS A 393 -25.89 -53.77 25.40
C LYS A 393 -26.99 -54.48 26.23
N ASN A 394 -28.20 -53.95 26.30
CA ASN A 394 -29.31 -54.65 26.94
C ASN A 394 -29.61 -55.93 26.18
N GLN A 395 -29.68 -57.06 26.90
CA GLN A 395 -29.99 -58.40 26.29
C GLN A 395 -31.45 -58.55 25.85
N SER A 396 -32.26 -57.48 25.82
CA SER A 396 -33.70 -57.53 25.55
C SER A 396 -34.10 -57.30 24.10
N ASP A 397 -33.19 -57.11 23.15
CA ASP A 397 -33.47 -56.94 21.73
C ASP A 397 -32.89 -58.13 20.92
N ASN A 398 -33.52 -59.29 21.03
CA ASN A 398 -33.49 -60.40 20.08
C ASN A 398 -34.83 -60.62 19.49
#